data_cdbeca0854a58a73b2458b3ee45c4175
#
_entry.id   cdbeca0854a58a73b2458b3ee45c4175
#
_cell.length_a   1.000
_cell.length_b   1.000
_cell.length_c   1.000
_cell.angle_alpha   90.00
_cell.angle_beta   90.00
_cell.angle_gamma   90.00
#
_symmetry.space_group_name_H-M   'P 1'
#
loop_
_entity.id
_entity.type
_entity.pdbx_description
1 polymer ?
#
loop_
_entity_poly.entity_id
_entity_poly.type
_entity_poly.pdbx_seq_one_letter_code
_entity_poly.pdbx_strand_id
1 'polypeptide(L)'
;MDDGVTLPAILREPIDAPGSRPACLFIHGSGTSGAEDFGDIANAMASAGIVTLVPAKRNDNYTVLHRDYQRFAREYSSSLDVLRSTAGVDPAKTGIYAESEGTWISTILASKRQDIAFAVLTSAPVFKGREQMAMAVSAYMHEAGAPAPVVKDTAKLMSLNYAPFDLAYADFDADHYLRSLTMPLLVNYGAYDTAMPIEQGAQRIIDAARSAGNENVTVRYFVGNHQMRAGKGLFTLNLPLAQGYTQALENWVNGIAAGAQADGWATPQIAGVHPHQQFAAPQQTKSGIIGSLGVLAGIMIAGPVLMLIAVILGIAMDIVDWLRMRGALGRHVPGRNMPAGWNQPYRRDAGTHVDDDGNRHRRRNAIVVDGNRLYPLRDRRAMHANPVLAWRAMPRGVAGPIAGLGVAIMVITVLLYGYMGAVGVAAVYVMPHPRLFGIGWRVLQALTVVLVLLFAVVAERLWRHRADIMGARRAAGIIMVVAALATCTTLAFWGLFSL
;
A
#
# COMPACT_ATOMS: atom_id res chain seq x y z
N MET A 1 6.23 -12.26 -32.69
CA MET A 1 7.01 -12.38 -31.43
C MET A 1 7.73 -13.73 -31.48
N ASP A 2 8.86 -13.85 -30.79
CA ASP A 2 9.70 -15.07 -30.82
C ASP A 2 8.97 -16.34 -30.34
N ASP A 3 7.89 -16.20 -29.58
CA ASP A 3 7.06 -17.26 -29.02
C ASP A 3 5.79 -17.55 -29.85
N GLY A 4 5.71 -17.00 -31.09
CA GLY A 4 4.58 -17.18 -31.97
C GLY A 4 3.34 -16.35 -31.67
N VAL A 5 3.37 -15.49 -30.64
CA VAL A 5 2.26 -14.59 -30.30
C VAL A 5 2.22 -13.43 -31.29
N THR A 6 1.02 -13.15 -31.79
CA THR A 6 0.74 -11.99 -32.66
C THR A 6 0.03 -10.90 -31.83
N LEU A 7 0.55 -9.68 -31.87
CA LEU A 7 -0.07 -8.51 -31.24
C LEU A 7 -0.70 -7.62 -32.31
N PRO A 8 -1.91 -7.09 -32.10
CA PRO A 8 -2.48 -6.09 -32.99
C PRO A 8 -1.66 -4.79 -32.89
N ALA A 9 -1.60 -4.07 -34.00
CA ALA A 9 -0.95 -2.78 -34.09
C ALA A 9 -1.72 -1.88 -35.05
N ILE A 10 -1.69 -0.57 -34.81
CA ILE A 10 -2.25 0.43 -35.72
C ILE A 10 -1.12 1.21 -36.34
N LEU A 11 -1.00 1.07 -37.67
CA LEU A 11 -0.14 1.91 -38.51
C LEU A 11 -0.96 3.09 -39.00
N ARG A 12 -0.41 4.30 -38.88
CA ARG A 12 -0.97 5.52 -39.44
C ARG A 12 0.05 6.17 -40.36
N GLU A 13 -0.39 6.46 -41.59
CA GLU A 13 0.44 7.01 -42.63
C GLU A 13 -0.11 8.35 -43.10
N PRO A 14 0.78 9.30 -43.52
CA PRO A 14 0.36 10.55 -44.14
C PRO A 14 -0.40 10.27 -45.45
N ILE A 15 -1.50 10.96 -45.71
CA ILE A 15 -2.25 10.87 -46.96
C ILE A 15 -1.52 11.64 -48.06
N ASP A 16 -1.42 11.04 -49.23
CA ASP A 16 -0.86 11.64 -50.46
C ASP A 16 0.56 12.25 -50.29
N ALA A 17 1.36 11.66 -49.44
CA ALA A 17 2.70 12.13 -49.15
C ALA A 17 3.75 11.33 -49.94
N PRO A 18 4.38 11.92 -50.98
CA PRO A 18 5.39 11.25 -51.79
C PRO A 18 6.70 11.08 -51.01
N GLY A 19 7.46 10.02 -51.32
CA GLY A 19 8.80 9.77 -50.84
C GLY A 19 8.87 9.09 -49.49
N SER A 20 10.10 8.90 -49.02
CA SER A 20 10.41 8.22 -47.76
C SER A 20 10.24 9.18 -46.54
N ARG A 21 9.62 8.72 -45.49
CA ARG A 21 9.17 9.55 -44.37
C ARG A 21 9.84 9.15 -43.04
N PRO A 22 10.02 10.10 -42.12
CA PRO A 22 10.34 9.73 -40.76
C PRO A 22 9.23 8.89 -40.12
N ALA A 23 9.60 8.02 -39.17
CA ALA A 23 8.64 7.17 -38.51
C ALA A 23 8.87 7.10 -37.01
N CYS A 24 7.82 6.81 -36.26
CA CYS A 24 7.82 6.76 -34.82
C CYS A 24 7.06 5.53 -34.29
N LEU A 25 7.76 4.68 -33.54
CA LEU A 25 7.17 3.58 -32.78
C LEU A 25 6.73 4.06 -31.40
N PHE A 26 5.51 3.75 -31.00
CA PHE A 26 4.97 4.08 -29.68
C PHE A 26 5.20 2.95 -28.66
N ILE A 27 5.69 3.28 -27.49
CA ILE A 27 5.99 2.37 -26.37
C ILE A 27 5.12 2.76 -25.17
N HIS A 28 4.23 1.86 -24.78
CA HIS A 28 3.24 2.08 -23.73
C HIS A 28 3.83 2.20 -22.33
N GLY A 29 3.24 3.09 -21.54
CA GLY A 29 3.43 3.22 -20.11
C GLY A 29 2.72 2.13 -19.29
N SER A 30 2.62 2.35 -17.99
CA SER A 30 1.79 1.55 -17.09
C SER A 30 0.33 1.96 -17.23
N GLY A 31 -0.57 0.98 -17.37
CA GLY A 31 -2.01 1.24 -17.50
C GLY A 31 -2.51 1.51 -18.91
N THR A 32 -1.61 1.63 -19.92
CA THR A 32 -1.94 1.66 -21.35
C THR A 32 -1.41 0.40 -22.02
N SER A 33 -2.18 -0.21 -22.90
CA SER A 33 -1.79 -1.44 -23.58
C SER A 33 -2.46 -1.66 -24.95
N GLY A 34 -3.50 -0.91 -25.28
CA GLY A 34 -4.22 -1.00 -26.53
C GLY A 34 -3.54 -0.25 -27.67
N ALA A 35 -3.65 -0.74 -28.89
CA ALA A 35 -3.14 -0.03 -30.08
C ALA A 35 -3.83 1.34 -30.27
N GLU A 36 -4.99 1.57 -29.67
CA GLU A 36 -5.76 2.84 -29.73
C GLU A 36 -5.33 3.87 -28.69
N ASP A 37 -4.58 3.49 -27.64
CA ASP A 37 -4.36 4.35 -26.47
C ASP A 37 -3.64 5.67 -26.77
N PHE A 38 -2.84 5.75 -27.82
CA PHE A 38 -2.16 6.98 -28.29
C PHE A 38 -2.79 7.57 -29.57
N GLY A 39 -4.04 7.21 -29.86
CA GLY A 39 -4.65 7.51 -31.14
C GLY A 39 -4.61 8.97 -31.55
N ASP A 40 -4.83 9.91 -30.64
CA ASP A 40 -4.81 11.35 -30.89
C ASP A 40 -3.38 11.87 -31.18
N ILE A 41 -2.38 11.46 -30.40
CA ILE A 41 -0.97 11.84 -30.59
C ILE A 41 -0.43 11.24 -31.90
N ALA A 42 -0.64 9.95 -32.10
CA ALA A 42 -0.16 9.23 -33.27
C ALA A 42 -0.81 9.77 -34.57
N ASN A 43 -2.10 10.13 -34.52
CA ASN A 43 -2.81 10.73 -35.64
C ASN A 43 -2.32 12.15 -35.96
N ALA A 44 -2.05 12.97 -34.93
CA ALA A 44 -1.47 14.29 -35.13
C ALA A 44 -0.09 14.21 -35.82
N MET A 45 0.80 13.33 -35.32
CA MET A 45 2.11 13.09 -35.95
C MET A 45 1.99 12.56 -37.39
N ALA A 46 1.04 11.66 -37.68
CA ALA A 46 0.82 11.18 -39.02
C ALA A 46 0.35 12.30 -39.96
N SER A 47 -0.53 13.18 -39.46
CA SER A 47 -0.99 14.37 -40.23
C SER A 47 0.15 15.36 -40.52
N ALA A 48 1.21 15.36 -39.71
CA ALA A 48 2.42 16.15 -39.91
C ALA A 48 3.51 15.44 -40.78
N GLY A 49 3.20 14.33 -41.38
CA GLY A 49 4.10 13.62 -42.30
C GLY A 49 4.97 12.54 -41.66
N ILE A 50 4.71 12.13 -40.42
CA ILE A 50 5.48 11.14 -39.66
C ILE A 50 4.67 9.82 -39.62
N VAL A 51 5.19 8.73 -40.16
CA VAL A 51 4.53 7.41 -40.08
C VAL A 51 4.57 6.94 -38.62
N THR A 52 3.43 6.52 -38.06
CA THR A 52 3.36 6.08 -36.67
C THR A 52 2.86 4.66 -36.56
N LEU A 53 3.50 3.87 -35.69
CA LEU A 53 3.09 2.51 -35.34
C LEU A 53 2.82 2.43 -33.83
N VAL A 54 1.59 2.09 -33.47
CA VAL A 54 1.18 1.83 -32.08
C VAL A 54 0.86 0.34 -31.96
N PRO A 55 1.80 -0.52 -31.53
CA PRO A 55 1.51 -1.91 -31.23
C PRO A 55 0.80 -2.03 -29.88
N ALA A 56 -0.09 -3.01 -29.72
CA ALA A 56 -0.60 -3.35 -28.42
C ALA A 56 0.54 -3.88 -27.52
N LYS A 57 0.54 -3.49 -26.27
CA LYS A 57 1.46 -4.03 -25.26
C LYS A 57 0.92 -5.36 -24.75
N ARG A 58 1.77 -6.35 -24.70
CA ARG A 58 1.40 -7.65 -24.16
C ARG A 58 1.08 -7.58 -22.67
N ASN A 59 -0.03 -8.13 -22.25
CA ASN A 59 -0.52 -8.06 -20.86
C ASN A 59 -0.60 -9.41 -20.13
N ASP A 60 -0.29 -10.54 -20.83
CA ASP A 60 -0.13 -11.83 -20.17
C ASP A 60 1.04 -11.77 -19.19
N ASN A 61 0.82 -12.22 -17.94
CA ASN A 61 1.77 -12.10 -16.83
C ASN A 61 2.20 -10.66 -16.48
N TYR A 62 1.50 -9.64 -16.99
CA TYR A 62 1.71 -8.25 -16.58
C TYR A 62 0.75 -7.90 -15.45
N THR A 63 1.28 -7.70 -14.27
CA THR A 63 0.52 -7.35 -13.06
C THR A 63 1.16 -6.16 -12.34
N VAL A 64 0.53 -5.67 -11.28
CA VAL A 64 1.14 -4.66 -10.41
C VAL A 64 2.46 -5.16 -9.80
N LEU A 65 2.57 -6.46 -9.56
CA LEU A 65 3.72 -7.07 -8.91
C LEU A 65 4.77 -7.58 -9.90
N HIS A 66 4.35 -8.06 -11.06
CA HIS A 66 5.23 -8.72 -12.03
C HIS A 66 5.30 -7.98 -13.35
N ARG A 67 6.50 -7.61 -13.80
CA ARG A 67 6.77 -6.86 -15.03
C ARG A 67 8.11 -7.28 -15.64
N ASP A 68 8.10 -7.82 -16.85
CA ASP A 68 9.32 -8.22 -17.57
C ASP A 68 9.70 -7.16 -18.62
N TYR A 69 10.45 -6.13 -18.18
CA TYR A 69 10.91 -5.06 -19.05
C TYR A 69 11.85 -5.55 -20.16
N GLN A 70 12.61 -6.62 -19.91
CA GLN A 70 13.51 -7.20 -20.91
C GLN A 70 12.71 -7.87 -22.05
N ARG A 71 11.62 -8.56 -21.71
CA ARG A 71 10.69 -9.11 -22.70
C ARG A 71 10.05 -8.01 -23.51
N PHE A 72 9.50 -6.99 -22.87
CA PHE A 72 8.90 -5.86 -23.58
C PHE A 72 9.88 -5.18 -24.53
N ALA A 73 11.12 -4.96 -24.12
CA ALA A 73 12.13 -4.38 -25.00
C ALA A 73 12.39 -5.25 -26.25
N ARG A 74 12.39 -6.59 -26.14
CA ARG A 74 12.49 -7.49 -27.31
C ARG A 74 11.26 -7.39 -28.20
N GLU A 75 10.06 -7.38 -27.63
CA GLU A 75 8.79 -7.29 -28.39
C GLU A 75 8.69 -5.96 -29.13
N TYR A 76 9.05 -4.84 -28.49
CA TYR A 76 9.12 -3.54 -29.18
C TYR A 76 10.27 -3.47 -30.20
N SER A 77 11.36 -4.21 -30.01
CA SER A 77 12.40 -4.35 -31.05
C SER A 77 11.84 -4.98 -32.31
N SER A 78 11.06 -6.06 -32.21
CA SER A 78 10.37 -6.68 -33.36
C SER A 78 9.39 -5.71 -34.01
N SER A 79 8.64 -4.94 -33.24
CA SER A 79 7.72 -3.92 -33.76
C SER A 79 8.47 -2.79 -34.49
N LEU A 80 9.67 -2.41 -33.99
CA LEU A 80 10.52 -1.44 -34.68
C LEU A 80 11.02 -1.94 -36.02
N ASP A 81 11.36 -3.22 -36.11
CA ASP A 81 11.77 -3.84 -37.41
C ASP A 81 10.63 -3.86 -38.41
N VAL A 82 9.39 -4.15 -37.94
CA VAL A 82 8.19 -4.04 -38.82
C VAL A 82 8.02 -2.62 -39.32
N LEU A 83 8.11 -1.60 -38.45
CA LEU A 83 7.96 -0.22 -38.88
C LEU A 83 9.04 0.20 -39.87
N ARG A 84 10.30 -0.16 -39.61
CA ARG A 84 11.45 0.18 -40.48
C ARG A 84 11.37 -0.49 -41.87
N SER A 85 10.69 -1.64 -41.96
CA SER A 85 10.47 -2.35 -43.22
C SER A 85 9.19 -1.95 -43.96
N THR A 86 8.38 -1.06 -43.38
CA THR A 86 7.14 -0.55 -43.99
C THR A 86 7.46 0.32 -45.18
N ALA A 87 6.73 0.11 -46.30
CA ALA A 87 6.90 0.91 -47.49
C ALA A 87 6.66 2.41 -47.18
N GLY A 88 7.48 3.31 -47.75
CA GLY A 88 7.38 4.75 -47.50
C GLY A 88 8.02 5.23 -46.20
N VAL A 89 8.56 4.34 -45.36
CA VAL A 89 9.34 4.69 -44.17
C VAL A 89 10.82 4.83 -44.51
N ASP A 90 11.46 5.87 -43.97
CA ASP A 90 12.92 6.00 -43.97
C ASP A 90 13.49 5.33 -42.74
N PRO A 91 14.13 4.16 -42.84
CA PRO A 91 14.65 3.47 -41.69
C PRO A 91 15.76 4.26 -40.95
N ALA A 92 16.47 5.16 -41.63
CA ALA A 92 17.47 6.02 -41.00
C ALA A 92 16.86 7.21 -40.22
N LYS A 93 15.56 7.44 -40.37
CA LYS A 93 14.79 8.49 -39.68
C LYS A 93 13.68 7.89 -38.79
N THR A 94 13.85 6.63 -38.41
CA THR A 94 12.87 5.93 -37.56
C THR A 94 13.31 5.98 -36.09
N GLY A 95 12.45 6.55 -35.25
CA GLY A 95 12.67 6.67 -33.81
C GLY A 95 11.54 6.11 -32.99
N ILE A 96 11.54 6.47 -31.71
CA ILE A 96 10.60 5.97 -30.71
C ILE A 96 9.96 7.11 -29.92
N TYR A 97 8.70 6.90 -29.51
CA TYR A 97 7.98 7.68 -28.51
C TYR A 97 7.67 6.74 -27.34
N ALA A 98 8.04 7.12 -26.13
CA ALA A 98 7.80 6.33 -24.94
C ALA A 98 7.19 7.18 -23.84
N GLU A 99 6.18 6.66 -23.13
CA GLU A 99 5.51 7.34 -22.03
C GLU A 99 5.69 6.59 -20.73
N SER A 100 6.00 7.33 -19.65
CA SER A 100 6.04 6.78 -18.27
C SER A 100 6.92 5.53 -18.17
N GLU A 101 6.39 4.40 -17.68
CA GLU A 101 7.09 3.10 -17.64
C GLU A 101 7.69 2.69 -19.01
N GLY A 102 7.06 3.10 -20.09
CA GLY A 102 7.57 2.86 -21.44
C GLY A 102 8.94 3.46 -21.68
N THR A 103 9.30 4.51 -20.96
CA THR A 103 10.65 5.09 -21.06
C THR A 103 11.73 4.17 -20.44
N TRP A 104 11.42 3.37 -19.44
CA TRP A 104 12.31 2.33 -18.96
C TRP A 104 12.50 1.22 -20.01
N ILE A 105 11.41 0.83 -20.67
CA ILE A 105 11.46 -0.16 -21.76
C ILE A 105 12.30 0.40 -22.90
N SER A 106 12.12 1.68 -23.26
CA SER A 106 12.84 2.35 -24.35
C SER A 106 14.34 2.46 -24.09
N THR A 107 14.76 2.70 -22.83
CA THR A 107 16.18 2.75 -22.47
C THR A 107 16.84 1.37 -22.59
N ILE A 108 16.15 0.30 -22.20
CA ILE A 108 16.61 -1.07 -22.43
C ILE A 108 16.70 -1.37 -23.93
N LEU A 109 15.69 -0.96 -24.71
CA LEU A 109 15.70 -1.11 -26.17
C LEU A 109 16.91 -0.39 -26.78
N ALA A 110 17.14 0.86 -26.41
CA ALA A 110 18.28 1.66 -26.86
C ALA A 110 19.62 1.04 -26.50
N SER A 111 19.73 0.34 -25.35
CA SER A 111 20.97 -0.36 -24.98
C SER A 111 21.31 -1.54 -25.91
N LYS A 112 20.34 -2.03 -26.69
CA LYS A 112 20.47 -3.18 -27.59
C LYS A 112 20.42 -2.77 -29.08
N ARG A 113 20.03 -1.54 -29.37
CA ARG A 113 19.76 -1.02 -30.72
C ARG A 113 20.50 0.31 -30.92
N GLN A 114 21.39 0.37 -31.91
CA GLN A 114 22.12 1.60 -32.29
C GLN A 114 21.49 2.31 -33.48
N ASP A 115 20.41 1.77 -34.03
CA ASP A 115 19.74 2.23 -35.24
C ASP A 115 18.43 3.00 -34.96
N ILE A 116 18.26 3.48 -33.74
CA ILE A 116 17.16 4.36 -33.33
C ILE A 116 17.57 5.81 -33.64
N ALA A 117 16.88 6.46 -34.59
CA ALA A 117 17.26 7.78 -35.06
C ALA A 117 16.98 8.90 -34.04
N PHE A 118 15.99 8.76 -33.19
CA PHE A 118 15.62 9.70 -32.13
C PHE A 118 14.76 9.02 -31.07
N ALA A 119 14.69 9.61 -29.89
CA ALA A 119 13.77 9.16 -28.84
C ALA A 119 13.01 10.33 -28.22
N VAL A 120 11.69 10.17 -28.09
CA VAL A 120 10.81 11.06 -27.33
C VAL A 120 10.48 10.37 -26.02
N LEU A 121 10.83 10.98 -24.90
CA LEU A 121 10.62 10.49 -23.54
C LEU A 121 9.61 11.38 -22.83
N THR A 122 8.40 10.90 -22.64
CA THR A 122 7.32 11.65 -22.02
C THR A 122 7.07 11.12 -20.61
N SER A 123 7.08 12.02 -19.62
CA SER A 123 6.87 11.71 -18.20
C SER A 123 7.78 10.59 -17.68
N ALA A 124 9.08 10.70 -18.00
CA ALA A 124 10.05 9.64 -17.76
C ALA A 124 10.41 9.49 -16.27
N PRO A 125 10.21 8.31 -15.65
CA PRO A 125 10.83 7.95 -14.38
C PRO A 125 12.32 7.66 -14.59
N VAL A 126 13.16 8.19 -13.70
CA VAL A 126 14.61 8.14 -13.85
C VAL A 126 15.35 7.62 -12.60
N PHE A 127 14.63 7.39 -11.51
CA PHE A 127 15.15 6.82 -10.28
C PHE A 127 14.78 5.35 -10.15
N LYS A 128 15.37 4.65 -9.18
CA LYS A 128 14.93 3.30 -8.84
C LYS A 128 13.44 3.25 -8.56
N GLY A 129 12.76 2.19 -8.98
CA GLY A 129 11.31 2.09 -8.88
C GLY A 129 10.76 2.40 -7.49
N ARG A 130 11.44 1.92 -6.41
CA ARG A 130 11.00 2.22 -5.03
C ARG A 130 11.21 3.69 -4.63
N GLU A 131 12.25 4.35 -5.12
CA GLU A 131 12.51 5.77 -4.84
C GLU A 131 11.50 6.64 -5.59
N GLN A 132 11.26 6.31 -6.85
CA GLN A 132 10.27 6.95 -7.73
C GLN A 132 8.87 6.84 -7.12
N MET A 133 8.48 5.64 -6.70
CA MET A 133 7.16 5.40 -6.10
C MET A 133 7.02 6.08 -4.73
N ALA A 134 8.07 6.10 -3.91
CA ALA A 134 8.02 6.78 -2.62
C ALA A 134 7.79 8.29 -2.78
N MET A 135 8.43 8.91 -3.78
CA MET A 135 8.20 10.32 -4.13
C MET A 135 6.77 10.55 -4.61
N ALA A 136 6.29 9.75 -5.58
CA ALA A 136 4.95 9.86 -6.13
C ALA A 136 3.86 9.70 -5.05
N VAL A 137 3.98 8.68 -4.20
CA VAL A 137 3.05 8.45 -3.08
C VAL A 137 3.07 9.61 -2.10
N SER A 138 4.25 10.16 -1.77
CA SER A 138 4.35 11.34 -0.90
C SER A 138 3.62 12.53 -1.49
N ALA A 139 3.81 12.79 -2.79
CA ALA A 139 3.16 13.90 -3.48
C ALA A 139 1.63 13.75 -3.50
N TYR A 140 1.12 12.60 -3.89
CA TYR A 140 -0.33 12.33 -3.92
C TYR A 140 -0.98 12.41 -2.54
N MET A 141 -0.34 11.85 -1.50
CA MET A 141 -0.85 11.93 -0.13
C MET A 141 -0.88 13.37 0.37
N HIS A 142 0.16 14.16 0.06
CA HIS A 142 0.20 15.58 0.42
C HIS A 142 -0.89 16.37 -0.29
N GLU A 143 -1.10 16.16 -1.60
CA GLU A 143 -2.16 16.84 -2.37
C GLU A 143 -3.55 16.48 -1.85
N ALA A 144 -3.77 15.24 -1.39
CA ALA A 144 -5.02 14.85 -0.73
C ALA A 144 -5.23 15.57 0.62
N GLY A 145 -4.20 16.20 1.16
CA GLY A 145 -4.23 16.85 2.47
C GLY A 145 -4.02 15.89 3.63
N ALA A 146 -3.31 14.78 3.41
CA ALA A 146 -2.95 13.85 4.45
C ALA A 146 -1.97 14.50 5.45
N PRO A 147 -2.06 14.17 6.76
CA PRO A 147 -1.10 14.63 7.75
C PRO A 147 0.33 14.15 7.46
N ALA A 148 1.33 14.93 7.86
CA ALA A 148 2.74 14.64 7.61
C ALA A 148 3.20 13.23 8.01
N PRO A 149 2.77 12.64 9.16
CA PRO A 149 3.09 11.25 9.49
C PRO A 149 2.57 10.25 8.45
N VAL A 150 1.34 10.44 7.95
CA VAL A 150 0.73 9.56 6.92
C VAL A 150 1.53 9.63 5.62
N VAL A 151 1.88 10.85 5.16
CA VAL A 151 2.73 11.05 3.98
C VAL A 151 4.05 10.29 4.11
N LYS A 152 4.75 10.49 5.23
CA LYS A 152 6.05 9.87 5.52
C LYS A 152 5.96 8.35 5.60
N ASP A 153 4.98 7.82 6.36
CA ASP A 153 4.92 6.40 6.65
C ASP A 153 4.31 5.60 5.48
N THR A 154 3.51 6.23 4.62
CA THR A 154 3.09 5.62 3.35
C THR A 154 4.27 5.48 2.38
N ALA A 155 5.11 6.50 2.25
CA ALA A 155 6.33 6.43 1.45
C ALA A 155 7.31 5.36 1.96
N LYS A 156 7.38 5.16 3.28
CA LYS A 156 8.19 4.13 3.94
C LYS A 156 7.81 2.71 3.52
N LEU A 157 6.58 2.45 3.08
CA LEU A 157 6.20 1.15 2.52
C LEU A 157 7.13 0.74 1.37
N MET A 158 7.60 1.69 0.57
CA MET A 158 8.47 1.44 -0.58
C MET A 158 9.88 0.98 -0.18
N SER A 159 10.28 1.14 1.09
CA SER A 159 11.56 0.66 1.62
C SER A 159 11.53 -0.79 2.09
N LEU A 160 10.36 -1.40 2.19
CA LEU A 160 10.20 -2.77 2.68
C LEU A 160 10.75 -3.78 1.66
N ASN A 161 11.14 -4.95 2.16
CA ASN A 161 11.35 -6.12 1.33
C ASN A 161 9.98 -6.69 0.93
N TYR A 162 9.74 -6.82 -0.36
CA TYR A 162 8.47 -7.31 -0.92
C TYR A 162 8.40 -8.83 -1.07
N ALA A 163 9.50 -9.57 -0.82
CA ALA A 163 9.41 -11.03 -0.80
C ALA A 163 8.37 -11.51 0.24
N PRO A 164 7.50 -12.47 -0.08
CA PRO A 164 7.48 -13.32 -1.29
C PRO A 164 6.62 -12.75 -2.44
N PHE A 165 6.13 -11.51 -2.37
CA PHE A 165 5.16 -10.98 -3.34
C PHE A 165 5.80 -10.58 -4.69
N ASP A 166 7.12 -10.50 -4.77
CA ASP A 166 7.89 -10.07 -5.94
C ASP A 166 7.36 -8.78 -6.57
N LEU A 167 8.00 -7.64 -6.29
CA LEU A 167 7.66 -6.36 -6.89
C LEU A 167 8.77 -5.96 -7.88
N ALA A 168 8.70 -6.53 -9.09
CA ALA A 168 9.76 -6.47 -10.09
C ALA A 168 10.26 -5.04 -10.40
N TYR A 169 9.37 -4.06 -10.42
CA TYR A 169 9.77 -2.67 -10.72
C TYR A 169 10.45 -1.95 -9.56
N ALA A 170 10.29 -2.43 -8.31
CA ALA A 170 10.79 -1.72 -7.13
C ALA A 170 12.31 -1.54 -7.16
N ASP A 171 13.02 -2.54 -7.64
CA ASP A 171 14.48 -2.56 -7.70
C ASP A 171 15.03 -2.32 -9.12
N PHE A 172 14.14 -2.00 -10.09
CA PHE A 172 14.59 -1.60 -11.43
C PHE A 172 15.40 -0.31 -11.34
N ASP A 173 16.60 -0.34 -11.90
CA ASP A 173 17.52 0.80 -11.91
C ASP A 173 17.65 1.37 -13.33
N ALA A 174 16.98 2.51 -13.57
CA ALA A 174 17.01 3.20 -14.84
C ALA A 174 18.41 3.75 -15.20
N ASP A 175 19.22 4.13 -14.21
CA ASP A 175 20.55 4.71 -14.43
C ASP A 175 21.46 3.84 -15.27
N HIS A 176 21.36 2.52 -15.07
CA HIS A 176 22.15 1.55 -15.84
C HIS A 176 21.94 1.70 -17.35
N TYR A 177 20.72 2.10 -17.76
CA TYR A 177 20.34 2.19 -19.17
C TYR A 177 20.30 3.62 -19.72
N LEU A 178 20.23 4.66 -18.88
CA LEU A 178 20.12 6.06 -19.36
C LEU A 178 21.30 6.47 -20.25
N ARG A 179 22.51 5.93 -20.00
CA ARG A 179 23.69 6.17 -20.81
C ARG A 179 23.63 5.56 -22.22
N SER A 180 22.65 4.72 -22.51
CA SER A 180 22.41 4.17 -23.83
C SER A 180 21.63 5.13 -24.75
N LEU A 181 21.16 6.27 -24.23
CA LEU A 181 20.45 7.28 -24.96
C LEU A 181 21.43 8.20 -25.72
N THR A 182 22.08 7.66 -26.76
CA THR A 182 23.08 8.35 -27.58
C THR A 182 22.50 9.09 -28.80
N MET A 183 21.20 8.87 -29.10
CA MET A 183 20.48 9.53 -30.18
C MET A 183 19.87 10.87 -29.70
N PRO A 184 19.45 11.78 -30.59
CA PRO A 184 18.70 12.98 -30.23
C PRO A 184 17.51 12.67 -29.35
N LEU A 185 17.34 13.45 -28.25
CA LEU A 185 16.29 13.25 -27.25
C LEU A 185 15.36 14.45 -27.18
N LEU A 186 14.04 14.19 -27.16
CA LEU A 186 13.02 15.11 -26.68
C LEU A 186 12.43 14.57 -25.38
N VAL A 187 12.58 15.35 -24.30
CA VAL A 187 12.06 15.00 -22.98
C VAL A 187 10.88 15.92 -22.65
N ASN A 188 9.71 15.33 -22.41
CA ASN A 188 8.49 16.07 -22.12
C ASN A 188 7.98 15.78 -20.71
N TYR A 189 7.62 16.83 -19.98
CA TYR A 189 6.95 16.72 -18.69
C TYR A 189 5.74 17.65 -18.60
N GLY A 190 4.67 17.17 -17.98
CA GLY A 190 3.57 18.02 -17.55
C GLY A 190 3.92 18.76 -16.26
N ALA A 191 3.68 20.07 -16.21
CA ALA A 191 3.95 20.86 -15.00
C ALA A 191 3.06 20.46 -13.80
N TYR A 192 1.97 19.75 -14.06
CA TYR A 192 1.09 19.17 -13.03
C TYR A 192 1.33 17.68 -12.78
N ASP A 193 2.40 17.13 -13.32
CA ASP A 193 2.76 15.74 -13.08
C ASP A 193 3.36 15.58 -11.67
N THR A 194 2.57 15.08 -10.76
CA THR A 194 2.96 14.78 -9.38
C THR A 194 3.57 13.38 -9.23
N ALA A 195 3.43 12.54 -10.25
CA ALA A 195 3.99 11.18 -10.23
C ALA A 195 5.49 11.14 -10.54
N MET A 196 6.02 12.16 -11.23
CA MET A 196 7.40 12.19 -11.71
C MET A 196 8.21 13.31 -11.07
N PRO A 197 9.53 13.12 -10.87
CA PRO A 197 10.43 14.17 -10.42
C PRO A 197 10.83 15.05 -11.62
N ILE A 198 9.88 15.87 -12.08
CA ILE A 198 9.94 16.54 -13.39
C ILE A 198 11.16 17.43 -13.62
N GLU A 199 11.68 18.10 -12.59
CA GLU A 199 12.91 18.90 -12.67
C GLU A 199 14.16 18.02 -12.54
N GLN A 200 14.20 17.18 -11.48
CA GLN A 200 15.33 16.26 -11.26
C GLN A 200 15.46 15.25 -12.41
N GLY A 201 14.33 14.79 -12.96
CA GLY A 201 14.29 13.84 -14.08
C GLY A 201 14.89 14.42 -15.35
N ALA A 202 14.50 15.64 -15.71
CA ALA A 202 15.05 16.33 -16.86
C ALA A 202 16.57 16.48 -16.73
N GLN A 203 17.05 16.97 -15.56
CA GLN A 203 18.47 17.17 -15.33
C GLN A 203 19.26 15.85 -15.39
N ARG A 204 18.71 14.78 -14.79
CA ARG A 204 19.34 13.44 -14.78
C ARG A 204 19.48 12.86 -16.19
N ILE A 205 18.48 13.03 -17.06
CA ILE A 205 18.55 12.62 -18.47
C ILE A 205 19.60 13.43 -19.22
N ILE A 206 19.63 14.76 -19.04
CA ILE A 206 20.65 15.62 -19.66
C ILE A 206 22.06 15.19 -19.26
N ASP A 207 22.29 14.96 -17.96
CA ASP A 207 23.61 14.60 -17.45
C ASP A 207 24.05 13.20 -17.93
N ALA A 208 23.11 12.25 -17.98
CA ALA A 208 23.38 10.90 -18.49
C ALA A 208 23.69 10.93 -19.99
N ALA A 209 22.90 11.62 -20.79
CA ALA A 209 23.12 11.77 -22.24
C ALA A 209 24.44 12.46 -22.54
N ARG A 210 24.75 13.58 -21.84
CA ARG A 210 26.02 14.28 -21.97
C ARG A 210 27.20 13.39 -21.61
N SER A 211 27.09 12.57 -20.55
CA SER A 211 28.16 11.62 -20.17
C SER A 211 28.40 10.54 -21.22
N ALA A 212 27.41 10.28 -22.08
CA ALA A 212 27.48 9.37 -23.21
C ALA A 212 27.86 10.08 -24.55
N GLY A 213 28.20 11.37 -24.49
CA GLY A 213 28.58 12.19 -25.65
C GLY A 213 27.39 12.73 -26.47
N ASN A 214 26.17 12.66 -25.94
CA ASN A 214 24.97 13.19 -26.61
C ASN A 214 24.63 14.57 -26.04
N GLU A 215 24.88 15.62 -26.82
CA GLU A 215 24.51 17.00 -26.50
C GLU A 215 23.12 17.41 -27.07
N ASN A 216 22.52 16.57 -27.94
CA ASN A 216 21.25 16.87 -28.60
C ASN A 216 20.07 16.43 -27.71
N VAL A 217 19.88 17.11 -26.60
CA VAL A 217 18.79 16.89 -25.66
C VAL A 217 17.92 18.15 -25.56
N THR A 218 16.64 18.00 -25.86
CA THR A 218 15.63 19.06 -25.78
C THR A 218 14.63 18.72 -24.68
N VAL A 219 14.36 19.63 -23.75
CA VAL A 219 13.37 19.46 -22.67
C VAL A 219 12.21 20.45 -22.87
N ARG A 220 10.98 19.97 -22.73
CA ARG A 220 9.76 20.77 -22.86
C ARG A 220 8.81 20.51 -21.71
N TYR A 221 8.31 21.59 -21.11
CA TYR A 221 7.31 21.56 -20.04
C TYR A 221 5.99 22.13 -20.56
N PHE A 222 4.90 21.39 -20.32
CA PHE A 222 3.56 21.74 -20.76
C PHE A 222 2.62 21.97 -19.58
N VAL A 223 1.56 22.76 -19.75
CA VAL A 223 0.46 22.87 -18.80
C VAL A 223 -0.40 21.60 -18.91
N GLY A 224 0.08 20.53 -18.29
CA GLY A 224 -0.52 19.20 -18.40
C GLY A 224 -0.20 18.31 -17.20
N ASN A 225 -0.92 17.20 -17.11
CA ASN A 225 -0.70 16.13 -16.15
C ASN A 225 0.34 15.11 -16.65
N HIS A 226 0.44 13.97 -15.95
CA HIS A 226 1.35 12.88 -16.30
C HIS A 226 1.19 12.35 -17.74
N GLN A 227 -0.02 12.36 -18.29
CA GLN A 227 -0.33 11.89 -19.65
C GLN A 227 -0.37 13.03 -20.70
N MET A 228 0.24 14.15 -20.42
CA MET A 228 0.19 15.35 -21.27
C MET A 228 -1.24 15.82 -21.57
N ARG A 229 -2.18 15.60 -20.65
CA ARG A 229 -3.56 16.10 -20.74
C ARG A 229 -3.72 17.40 -19.97
N ALA A 230 -4.52 18.32 -20.53
CA ALA A 230 -4.81 19.60 -19.89
C ALA A 230 -5.68 19.41 -18.64
N GLY A 231 -5.08 19.52 -17.46
CA GLY A 231 -5.73 19.33 -16.17
C GLY A 231 -4.82 18.71 -15.13
N LYS A 232 -5.39 18.44 -13.96
CA LYS A 232 -4.73 17.75 -12.85
C LYS A 232 -5.31 16.36 -12.69
N GLY A 233 -4.54 15.45 -12.11
CA GLY A 233 -4.96 14.09 -11.80
C GLY A 233 -4.61 13.09 -12.88
N LEU A 234 -4.14 11.92 -12.41
CA LEU A 234 -3.67 10.83 -13.28
C LEU A 234 -4.83 10.07 -13.95
N PHE A 235 -6.01 10.05 -13.32
CA PHE A 235 -7.14 9.21 -13.75
C PHE A 235 -8.35 10.00 -14.26
N THR A 236 -8.18 11.30 -14.54
CA THR A 236 -9.26 12.10 -15.12
C THR A 236 -9.42 11.77 -16.59
N LEU A 237 -10.57 11.18 -16.96
CA LEU A 237 -10.85 10.75 -18.32
C LEU A 237 -11.21 11.93 -19.23
N ASN A 238 -11.00 11.75 -20.54
CA ASN A 238 -11.46 12.66 -21.61
C ASN A 238 -10.91 14.09 -21.54
N LEU A 239 -9.77 14.31 -20.90
CA LEU A 239 -9.09 15.58 -20.96
C LEU A 239 -8.42 15.76 -22.34
N PRO A 240 -8.49 16.96 -22.96
CA PRO A 240 -7.75 17.25 -24.18
C PRO A 240 -6.25 17.23 -23.92
N LEU A 241 -5.45 17.06 -24.97
CA LEU A 241 -4.00 17.21 -24.89
C LEU A 241 -3.62 18.63 -24.44
N ALA A 242 -2.51 18.75 -23.75
CA ALA A 242 -1.95 20.04 -23.37
C ALA A 242 -1.67 20.89 -24.61
N GLN A 243 -1.99 22.17 -24.51
CA GLN A 243 -1.85 23.10 -25.64
C GLN A 243 -0.42 23.09 -26.20
N GLY A 244 -0.28 22.93 -27.50
CA GLY A 244 1.00 22.96 -28.20
C GLY A 244 1.82 21.67 -28.09
N TYR A 245 1.32 20.63 -27.40
CA TYR A 245 2.09 19.40 -27.18
C TYR A 245 2.35 18.65 -28.50
N THR A 246 1.32 18.35 -29.28
CA THR A 246 1.50 17.67 -30.58
C THR A 246 2.32 18.49 -31.55
N GLN A 247 2.10 19.81 -31.63
CA GLN A 247 2.89 20.70 -32.47
C GLN A 247 4.39 20.68 -32.11
N ALA A 248 4.72 20.59 -30.82
CA ALA A 248 6.11 20.48 -30.37
C ALA A 248 6.74 19.14 -30.80
N LEU A 249 5.99 18.04 -30.70
CA LEU A 249 6.41 16.71 -31.17
C LEU A 249 6.68 16.73 -32.68
N GLU A 250 5.72 17.21 -33.46
CA GLU A 250 5.75 17.27 -34.93
C GLU A 250 6.96 18.11 -35.42
N ASN A 251 7.11 19.31 -34.88
CA ASN A 251 8.20 20.21 -35.22
C ASN A 251 9.57 19.59 -34.88
N TRP A 252 9.68 19.00 -33.70
CA TRP A 252 10.94 18.43 -33.24
C TRP A 252 11.34 17.21 -34.05
N VAL A 253 10.42 16.24 -34.27
CA VAL A 253 10.71 15.03 -35.06
C VAL A 253 11.06 15.38 -36.51
N ASN A 254 10.30 16.27 -37.13
CA ASN A 254 10.59 16.72 -38.48
C ASN A 254 11.92 17.47 -38.57
N GLY A 255 12.24 18.29 -37.55
CA GLY A 255 13.53 18.98 -37.46
C GLY A 255 14.70 17.99 -37.38
N ILE A 256 14.62 16.98 -36.50
CA ILE A 256 15.63 15.90 -36.42
C ILE A 256 15.74 15.16 -37.74
N ALA A 257 14.63 14.80 -38.38
CA ALA A 257 14.61 14.12 -39.68
C ALA A 257 15.22 14.98 -40.80
N ALA A 258 15.20 16.32 -40.65
CA ALA A 258 15.89 17.29 -41.53
C ALA A 258 17.35 17.51 -41.16
N GLY A 259 17.87 16.90 -40.08
CA GLY A 259 19.25 17.01 -39.65
C GLY A 259 19.55 18.09 -38.59
N ALA A 260 18.53 18.60 -37.88
CA ALA A 260 18.74 19.56 -36.80
C ALA A 260 19.65 18.99 -35.69
N GLN A 261 20.59 19.83 -35.26
CA GLN A 261 21.53 19.52 -34.18
C GLN A 261 21.17 20.34 -32.92
N ALA A 262 21.86 20.05 -31.80
CA ALA A 262 21.60 20.69 -30.52
C ALA A 262 21.59 22.23 -30.55
N ASP A 263 22.44 22.81 -31.36
CA ASP A 263 22.60 24.27 -31.54
C ASP A 263 21.67 24.88 -32.60
N GLY A 264 21.00 24.03 -33.40
CA GLY A 264 20.10 24.44 -34.48
C GLY A 264 18.67 24.83 -34.00
N TRP A 265 18.37 24.67 -32.73
CA TRP A 265 17.03 24.99 -32.22
C TRP A 265 16.89 26.47 -31.84
N ALA A 266 15.84 27.11 -32.33
CA ALA A 266 15.52 28.49 -32.01
C ALA A 266 15.12 28.72 -30.54
N THR A 267 14.72 27.63 -29.84
CA THR A 267 14.32 27.68 -28.43
C THR A 267 15.42 27.13 -27.54
N PRO A 268 15.54 27.56 -26.28
CA PRO A 268 16.50 27.00 -25.34
C PRO A 268 16.37 25.51 -25.16
N GLN A 269 17.46 24.84 -24.70
CA GLN A 269 17.45 23.40 -24.39
C GLN A 269 16.29 23.03 -23.48
N ILE A 270 16.03 23.82 -22.45
CA ILE A 270 14.89 23.70 -21.55
C ILE A 270 13.94 24.85 -21.81
N ALA A 271 12.68 24.57 -22.19
CA ALA A 271 11.69 25.58 -22.47
C ALA A 271 10.26 25.10 -22.15
N GLY A 272 9.31 26.02 -22.22
CA GLY A 272 7.90 25.81 -21.90
C GLY A 272 7.49 26.54 -20.64
N VAL A 273 6.46 26.02 -19.95
CA VAL A 273 6.01 26.60 -18.67
C VAL A 273 7.01 26.28 -17.57
N HIS A 274 7.07 27.17 -16.57
CA HIS A 274 7.97 26.97 -15.44
C HIS A 274 7.49 25.74 -14.61
N PRO A 275 8.31 24.69 -14.47
CA PRO A 275 7.94 23.56 -13.62
C PRO A 275 8.01 23.95 -12.15
N HIS A 276 7.28 23.23 -11.31
CA HIS A 276 7.34 23.37 -9.86
C HIS A 276 7.24 22.00 -9.21
N GLN A 277 8.36 21.33 -9.08
CA GLN A 277 8.44 20.03 -8.43
C GLN A 277 8.28 20.18 -6.92
N GLN A 278 7.20 19.63 -6.34
CA GLN A 278 6.91 19.75 -4.91
C GLN A 278 7.72 18.79 -4.04
N PHE A 279 8.02 17.60 -4.54
CA PHE A 279 8.75 16.57 -3.82
C PHE A 279 9.95 16.09 -4.62
N ALA A 280 11.09 16.04 -3.97
CA ALA A 280 12.27 15.37 -4.51
C ALA A 280 12.11 13.85 -4.41
N ALA A 281 12.65 13.11 -5.37
CA ALA A 281 12.74 11.66 -5.23
C ALA A 281 13.70 11.33 -4.08
N PRO A 282 13.30 10.48 -3.12
CA PRO A 282 14.15 10.12 -2.02
C PRO A 282 15.27 9.21 -2.53
N GLN A 283 16.51 9.53 -2.20
CA GLN A 283 17.67 8.72 -2.55
C GLN A 283 17.68 7.39 -1.81
N GLN A 284 17.15 7.37 -0.56
CA GLN A 284 16.99 6.16 0.25
C GLN A 284 15.76 6.26 1.12
N THR A 285 14.93 5.22 1.11
CA THR A 285 13.86 5.01 2.08
C THR A 285 14.35 4.03 3.16
N LYS A 286 14.02 4.31 4.44
CA LYS A 286 14.41 3.46 5.58
C LYS A 286 13.16 2.80 6.15
N SER A 287 13.15 1.47 6.19
CA SER A 287 12.03 0.68 6.70
C SER A 287 11.84 0.75 8.23
N GLY A 288 12.88 1.07 8.98
CA GLY A 288 12.86 0.99 10.43
C GLY A 288 12.97 -0.47 10.93
N ILE A 289 12.31 -0.80 12.05
CA ILE A 289 12.40 -2.14 12.68
C ILE A 289 11.69 -3.20 11.81
N ILE A 290 10.58 -2.85 11.16
CA ILE A 290 9.85 -3.76 10.26
C ILE A 290 10.40 -3.56 8.86
N GLY A 291 11.20 -4.51 8.40
CA GLY A 291 11.87 -4.46 7.10
C GLY A 291 11.17 -5.28 5.99
N SER A 292 10.07 -5.99 6.28
CA SER A 292 9.37 -6.86 5.34
C SER A 292 7.89 -6.54 5.25
N LEU A 293 7.35 -6.46 4.04
CA LEU A 293 5.91 -6.28 3.79
C LEU A 293 5.10 -7.47 4.32
N GLY A 294 5.62 -8.70 4.15
CA GLY A 294 4.96 -9.90 4.68
C GLY A 294 4.86 -9.89 6.21
N VAL A 295 5.91 -9.45 6.90
CA VAL A 295 5.88 -9.30 8.37
C VAL A 295 4.89 -8.21 8.78
N LEU A 296 4.89 -7.06 8.11
CA LEU A 296 3.93 -5.99 8.38
C LEU A 296 2.49 -6.47 8.20
N ALA A 297 2.19 -7.09 7.05
CA ALA A 297 0.86 -7.63 6.76
C ALA A 297 0.44 -8.69 7.79
N GLY A 298 1.36 -9.57 8.17
CA GLY A 298 1.13 -10.56 9.22
C GLY A 298 0.76 -9.93 10.57
N ILE A 299 1.48 -8.90 11.00
CA ILE A 299 1.20 -8.16 12.24
C ILE A 299 -0.16 -7.44 12.15
N MET A 300 -0.45 -6.79 11.03
CA MET A 300 -1.71 -6.07 10.80
C MET A 300 -2.93 -7.00 10.87
N ILE A 301 -2.80 -8.24 10.38
CA ILE A 301 -3.84 -9.26 10.42
C ILE A 301 -3.91 -9.94 11.80
N ALA A 302 -2.76 -10.18 12.44
CA ALA A 302 -2.69 -10.89 13.71
C ALA A 302 -3.47 -10.18 14.84
N GLY A 303 -3.44 -8.85 14.92
CA GLY A 303 -4.17 -8.10 15.94
C GLY A 303 -5.66 -8.45 15.99
N PRO A 304 -6.44 -8.16 14.94
CA PRO A 304 -7.88 -8.46 14.90
C PRO A 304 -8.19 -9.97 14.95
N VAL A 305 -7.39 -10.81 14.30
CA VAL A 305 -7.63 -12.28 14.31
C VAL A 305 -7.44 -12.88 15.70
N LEU A 306 -6.36 -12.54 16.38
CA LEU A 306 -6.13 -13.01 17.76
C LEU A 306 -7.18 -12.48 18.72
N MET A 307 -7.61 -11.22 18.56
CA MET A 307 -8.71 -10.65 19.32
C MET A 307 -9.99 -11.47 19.12
N LEU A 308 -10.36 -11.81 17.88
CA LEU A 308 -11.53 -12.63 17.60
C LEU A 308 -11.41 -14.03 18.23
N ILE A 309 -10.24 -14.66 18.14
CA ILE A 309 -9.98 -15.95 18.79
C ILE A 309 -10.18 -15.84 20.31
N ALA A 310 -9.65 -14.81 20.96
CA ALA A 310 -9.82 -14.58 22.38
C ALA A 310 -11.29 -14.40 22.78
N VAL A 311 -12.07 -13.66 21.99
CA VAL A 311 -13.51 -13.45 22.20
C VAL A 311 -14.30 -14.75 22.03
N ILE A 312 -14.03 -15.51 20.95
CA ILE A 312 -14.69 -16.81 20.70
C ILE A 312 -14.41 -17.78 21.86
N LEU A 313 -13.14 -17.88 22.31
CA LEU A 313 -12.77 -18.71 23.47
C LEU A 313 -13.50 -18.24 24.73
N GLY A 314 -13.62 -16.92 24.96
CA GLY A 314 -14.36 -16.37 26.10
C GLY A 314 -15.84 -16.79 26.08
N ILE A 315 -16.52 -16.59 24.96
CA ILE A 315 -17.92 -16.97 24.76
C ILE A 315 -18.12 -18.49 24.92
N ALA A 316 -17.25 -19.29 24.30
CA ALA A 316 -17.34 -20.75 24.39
C ALA A 316 -17.23 -21.23 25.84
N MET A 317 -16.32 -20.61 26.63
CA MET A 317 -16.19 -20.93 28.04
C MET A 317 -17.43 -20.53 28.87
N ASP A 318 -18.02 -19.37 28.58
CA ASP A 318 -19.23 -18.93 29.27
C ASP A 318 -20.43 -19.83 28.94
N ILE A 319 -20.55 -20.29 27.69
CA ILE A 319 -21.57 -21.30 27.29
C ILE A 319 -21.35 -22.63 28.02
N VAL A 320 -20.11 -23.14 28.06
CA VAL A 320 -19.78 -24.39 28.76
C VAL A 320 -20.11 -24.30 30.25
N ASP A 321 -19.77 -23.15 30.88
CA ASP A 321 -20.08 -22.95 32.31
C ASP A 321 -21.58 -22.84 32.55
N TRP A 322 -22.33 -22.19 31.65
CA TRP A 322 -23.79 -22.15 31.73
C TRP A 322 -24.47 -23.53 31.57
N LEU A 323 -24.00 -24.34 30.59
CA LEU A 323 -24.50 -25.71 30.40
C LEU A 323 -24.21 -26.59 31.62
N ARG A 324 -23.03 -26.47 32.24
CA ARG A 324 -22.65 -27.18 33.43
C ARG A 324 -23.51 -26.80 34.65
N MET A 325 -23.81 -25.49 34.83
CA MET A 325 -24.71 -25.04 35.86
C MET A 325 -26.11 -25.59 35.67
N ARG A 326 -26.66 -25.63 34.47
CA ARG A 326 -27.97 -26.23 34.14
C ARG A 326 -27.96 -27.73 34.38
N GLY A 327 -26.91 -28.46 33.99
CA GLY A 327 -26.77 -29.91 34.24
C GLY A 327 -26.64 -30.27 35.72
N ALA A 328 -26.06 -29.38 36.52
CA ALA A 328 -26.00 -29.53 37.98
C ALA A 328 -27.35 -29.29 38.65
N LEU A 329 -28.13 -28.28 38.17
CA LEU A 329 -29.48 -28.02 38.63
C LEU A 329 -30.49 -29.13 38.23
N GLY A 330 -30.31 -29.75 37.05
CA GLY A 330 -31.17 -30.83 36.54
C GLY A 330 -30.95 -32.21 37.22
N ARG A 331 -29.86 -32.39 37.97
CA ARG A 331 -29.57 -33.61 38.74
C ARG A 331 -30.07 -33.58 40.19
N HIS A 332 -30.97 -32.65 40.53
CA HIS A 332 -31.69 -32.75 41.80
C HIS A 332 -32.71 -33.93 41.68
N VAL A 333 -32.30 -35.07 42.15
CA VAL A 333 -33.16 -36.26 42.25
C VAL A 333 -34.22 -35.96 43.31
N PRO A 334 -35.52 -35.93 42.97
CA PRO A 334 -36.56 -35.88 43.99
C PRO A 334 -36.62 -37.25 44.65
N GLY A 335 -36.29 -37.33 45.89
CA GLY A 335 -36.60 -38.53 46.70
C GLY A 335 -35.46 -39.15 47.51
N ARG A 336 -34.69 -38.34 48.23
CA ARG A 336 -34.02 -38.83 49.44
C ARG A 336 -34.30 -37.89 50.58
N ASN A 337 -34.89 -38.48 51.65
CA ASN A 337 -35.29 -37.79 52.90
C ASN A 337 -34.15 -36.89 53.40
N MET A 338 -34.38 -35.63 53.36
CA MET A 338 -33.58 -34.64 54.06
C MET A 338 -33.90 -34.77 55.57
N PRO A 339 -32.92 -34.73 56.45
CA PRO A 339 -33.20 -34.66 57.88
C PRO A 339 -34.11 -33.51 58.21
N ALA A 340 -35.10 -33.76 59.07
CA ALA A 340 -36.05 -32.75 59.56
C ALA A 340 -35.27 -31.58 60.20
N GLY A 341 -35.33 -30.41 59.57
CA GLY A 341 -34.60 -29.20 60.01
C GLY A 341 -34.06 -28.32 58.88
N TRP A 342 -34.06 -28.81 57.62
CA TRP A 342 -33.41 -28.09 56.47
C TRP A 342 -34.39 -27.26 55.63
N ASN A 343 -35.65 -27.16 56.03
CA ASN A 343 -36.68 -26.42 55.27
C ASN A 343 -36.84 -24.93 55.75
N GLN A 344 -35.78 -24.32 56.28
CA GLN A 344 -35.84 -22.86 56.55
C GLN A 344 -35.20 -22.07 55.42
N PRO A 345 -35.89 -21.07 54.88
CA PRO A 345 -35.29 -20.19 53.88
C PRO A 345 -34.11 -19.44 54.53
N TYR A 346 -32.98 -19.48 53.89
CA TYR A 346 -31.70 -18.90 54.32
C TYR A 346 -31.88 -17.40 54.65
N ARG A 347 -32.07 -17.07 55.95
CA ARG A 347 -31.99 -15.69 56.44
C ARG A 347 -30.52 -15.24 56.43
N ARG A 348 -30.26 -14.13 55.72
CA ARG A 348 -28.97 -13.46 55.77
C ARG A 348 -28.78 -12.82 57.16
N ASP A 349 -28.41 -13.59 58.12
CA ASP A 349 -27.90 -13.05 59.38
C ASP A 349 -26.36 -13.06 59.34
N ALA A 350 -25.78 -11.89 59.31
CA ALA A 350 -24.37 -11.68 59.56
C ALA A 350 -24.06 -11.89 61.06
N GLY A 351 -24.13 -13.18 61.48
CA GLY A 351 -23.78 -13.59 62.82
C GLY A 351 -22.27 -13.61 63.02
N THR A 352 -21.79 -12.87 63.98
CA THR A 352 -20.48 -13.05 64.59
C THR A 352 -20.53 -14.27 65.49
N HIS A 353 -19.73 -15.30 65.16
CA HIS A 353 -19.48 -16.42 66.09
C HIS A 353 -18.33 -16.03 66.99
N VAL A 354 -18.53 -16.22 68.31
CA VAL A 354 -17.50 -16.06 69.33
C VAL A 354 -17.02 -17.49 69.61
N ASP A 355 -15.71 -17.77 69.57
CA ASP A 355 -15.14 -19.03 69.98
C ASP A 355 -15.02 -19.10 71.52
N ASP A 356 -14.74 -20.28 72.02
CA ASP A 356 -14.65 -20.52 73.46
C ASP A 356 -13.58 -19.67 74.16
N ASP A 357 -12.71 -18.99 73.39
CA ASP A 357 -11.68 -18.08 73.90
C ASP A 357 -12.07 -16.59 73.80
N GLY A 358 -13.31 -16.25 73.41
CA GLY A 358 -13.84 -14.88 73.43
C GLY A 358 -13.45 -14.00 72.22
N ASN A 359 -12.87 -14.59 71.16
CA ASN A 359 -12.43 -13.85 69.97
C ASN A 359 -13.49 -13.76 68.88
N ARG A 360 -13.79 -12.54 68.37
CA ARG A 360 -14.77 -12.32 67.30
C ARG A 360 -14.12 -12.46 65.95
N HIS A 361 -14.40 -13.55 65.22
CA HIS A 361 -13.95 -13.72 63.83
C HIS A 361 -15.07 -13.46 62.83
N ARG A 362 -14.84 -12.47 61.94
CA ARG A 362 -15.70 -12.19 60.81
C ARG A 362 -15.51 -13.28 59.74
N ARG A 363 -16.43 -14.23 59.66
CA ARG A 363 -16.39 -15.29 58.63
C ARG A 363 -16.69 -14.69 57.25
N ARG A 364 -15.67 -14.48 56.45
CA ARG A 364 -15.78 -14.39 54.99
C ARG A 364 -15.68 -15.80 54.40
N ASN A 365 -16.73 -16.59 54.49
CA ASN A 365 -16.73 -17.91 53.91
C ASN A 365 -17.70 -18.00 52.76
N ALA A 366 -17.17 -18.04 51.52
CA ALA A 366 -17.89 -18.59 50.39
C ALA A 366 -17.72 -20.13 50.50
N ILE A 367 -18.81 -20.88 50.51
CA ILE A 367 -18.85 -22.32 50.61
C ILE A 367 -19.18 -22.87 49.21
N VAL A 368 -18.38 -23.82 48.71
CA VAL A 368 -18.65 -24.56 47.51
C VAL A 368 -19.17 -25.94 47.90
N VAL A 369 -20.33 -26.32 47.40
CA VAL A 369 -20.93 -27.65 47.65
C VAL A 369 -20.59 -28.57 46.47
N ASP A 370 -19.80 -29.59 46.72
CA ASP A 370 -19.57 -30.68 45.78
C ASP A 370 -20.03 -32.02 46.42
N GLY A 371 -21.15 -32.51 45.93
CA GLY A 371 -21.79 -33.66 46.51
C GLY A 371 -22.18 -33.44 47.99
N ASN A 372 -21.72 -34.27 48.90
CA ASN A 372 -22.00 -34.16 50.34
C ASN A 372 -20.94 -33.48 51.15
N ARG A 373 -19.98 -32.79 50.55
CA ARG A 373 -18.87 -32.13 51.30
C ARG A 373 -18.83 -30.64 51.08
N LEU A 374 -18.65 -29.87 52.17
CA LEU A 374 -18.47 -28.43 52.22
C LEU A 374 -16.97 -28.12 52.31
N TYR A 375 -16.48 -27.34 51.36
CA TYR A 375 -15.06 -26.91 51.36
C TYR A 375 -14.93 -25.42 51.56
N PRO A 376 -14.06 -24.92 52.43
CA PRO A 376 -13.77 -23.55 52.55
C PRO A 376 -12.93 -23.08 51.35
N LEU A 377 -13.26 -21.91 50.81
CA LEU A 377 -12.64 -21.31 49.57
C LEU A 377 -11.13 -21.10 49.70
N ARG A 378 -10.51 -21.30 50.84
CA ARG A 378 -9.08 -21.07 51.10
C ARG A 378 -8.18 -22.30 50.93
N ASP A 379 -8.73 -23.50 50.73
CA ASP A 379 -7.89 -24.70 50.60
C ASP A 379 -7.45 -24.90 49.16
N ARG A 380 -6.28 -24.35 48.81
CA ARG A 380 -5.65 -24.50 47.50
C ARG A 380 -5.38 -25.97 47.11
N ARG A 381 -5.21 -26.86 48.06
CA ARG A 381 -4.94 -28.29 47.80
C ARG A 381 -6.19 -29.02 47.32
N ALA A 382 -7.37 -28.64 47.81
CA ALA A 382 -8.64 -29.19 47.34
C ALA A 382 -8.98 -28.74 45.91
N MET A 383 -8.53 -27.56 45.49
CA MET A 383 -8.70 -27.08 44.11
C MET A 383 -7.92 -27.89 43.08
N HIS A 384 -6.73 -28.42 43.43
CA HIS A 384 -5.92 -29.23 42.51
C HIS A 384 -6.40 -30.67 42.40
N ALA A 385 -7.21 -31.15 43.36
CA ALA A 385 -7.72 -32.51 43.36
C ALA A 385 -9.02 -32.68 42.55
N ASN A 386 -9.71 -31.62 42.18
CA ASN A 386 -10.96 -31.71 41.42
C ASN A 386 -10.95 -30.78 40.19
N PRO A 387 -10.70 -31.30 38.97
CA PRO A 387 -10.61 -30.50 37.75
C PRO A 387 -11.91 -29.73 37.42
N VAL A 388 -13.05 -30.13 38.00
CA VAL A 388 -14.34 -29.43 37.81
C VAL A 388 -14.36 -28.06 38.52
N LEU A 389 -13.59 -27.89 39.62
CA LEU A 389 -13.50 -26.63 40.36
C LEU A 389 -12.49 -25.64 39.75
N ALA A 390 -11.63 -26.07 38.81
CA ALA A 390 -10.65 -25.23 38.15
C ALA A 390 -11.26 -24.26 37.12
N TRP A 391 -12.53 -24.40 36.79
CA TRP A 391 -13.26 -23.58 35.80
C TRP A 391 -14.07 -22.48 36.48
N ARG A 392 -13.40 -21.55 37.14
CA ARG A 392 -14.08 -20.43 37.76
C ARG A 392 -14.34 -19.30 36.77
N ALA A 393 -15.45 -18.60 36.96
CA ALA A 393 -15.72 -17.33 36.29
C ALA A 393 -14.53 -16.37 36.41
N MET A 394 -14.28 -15.55 35.39
CA MET A 394 -13.26 -14.51 35.47
C MET A 394 -13.43 -13.71 36.78
N PRO A 395 -12.35 -13.40 37.50
CA PRO A 395 -12.44 -12.58 38.71
C PRO A 395 -13.17 -11.25 38.41
N ARG A 396 -14.01 -10.81 39.37
CA ARG A 396 -14.70 -9.52 39.23
C ARG A 396 -13.69 -8.41 38.96
N GLY A 397 -13.92 -7.63 37.88
CA GLY A 397 -13.06 -6.55 37.47
C GLY A 397 -11.96 -6.90 36.43
N VAL A 398 -11.88 -8.15 35.94
CA VAL A 398 -10.98 -8.55 34.86
C VAL A 398 -11.73 -8.66 33.53
N ALA A 399 -12.93 -9.23 33.53
CA ALA A 399 -13.71 -9.46 32.30
C ALA A 399 -14.07 -8.16 31.55
N GLY A 400 -14.51 -7.12 32.29
CA GLY A 400 -14.87 -5.83 31.71
C GLY A 400 -13.72 -5.17 30.95
N PRO A 401 -12.53 -4.97 31.55
CA PRO A 401 -11.37 -4.44 30.85
C PRO A 401 -10.93 -5.28 29.63
N ILE A 402 -10.99 -6.61 29.68
CA ILE A 402 -10.70 -7.47 28.52
C ILE A 402 -11.69 -7.21 27.39
N ALA A 403 -12.99 -7.15 27.68
CA ALA A 403 -14.01 -6.85 26.68
C ALA A 403 -13.81 -5.42 26.11
N GLY A 404 -13.53 -4.44 26.96
CA GLY A 404 -13.21 -3.07 26.54
C GLY A 404 -11.98 -3.02 25.63
N LEU A 405 -10.92 -3.75 25.94
CA LEU A 405 -9.74 -3.86 25.08
C LEU A 405 -10.04 -4.49 23.74
N GLY A 406 -10.87 -5.55 23.69
CA GLY A 406 -11.31 -6.17 22.44
C GLY A 406 -12.10 -5.20 21.56
N VAL A 407 -13.04 -4.45 22.16
CA VAL A 407 -13.79 -3.41 21.44
C VAL A 407 -12.85 -2.31 20.92
N ALA A 408 -11.89 -1.86 21.75
CA ALA A 408 -10.93 -0.83 21.33
C ALA A 408 -10.05 -1.30 20.16
N ILE A 409 -9.56 -2.56 20.16
CA ILE A 409 -8.81 -3.16 19.06
C ILE A 409 -9.67 -3.15 17.78
N MET A 410 -10.92 -3.60 17.86
CA MET A 410 -11.84 -3.66 16.71
C MET A 410 -12.07 -2.26 16.14
N VAL A 411 -12.47 -1.32 16.98
CA VAL A 411 -12.82 0.04 16.57
C VAL A 411 -11.63 0.73 15.92
N ILE A 412 -10.45 0.69 16.56
CA ILE A 412 -9.27 1.38 16.03
C ILE A 412 -8.77 0.74 14.73
N THR A 413 -8.85 -0.57 14.61
CA THR A 413 -8.46 -1.29 13.38
C THR A 413 -9.36 -0.89 12.20
N VAL A 414 -10.68 -0.93 12.40
CA VAL A 414 -11.65 -0.55 11.36
C VAL A 414 -11.48 0.91 10.96
N LEU A 415 -11.35 1.81 11.94
CA LEU A 415 -11.18 3.24 11.68
C LEU A 415 -9.84 3.54 11.00
N LEU A 416 -8.75 2.89 11.39
CA LEU A 416 -7.45 3.07 10.74
C LEU A 416 -7.49 2.63 9.28
N TYR A 417 -8.01 1.44 8.99
CA TYR A 417 -8.06 0.93 7.62
C TYR A 417 -9.03 1.73 6.76
N GLY A 418 -10.19 2.11 7.30
CA GLY A 418 -11.13 3.00 6.61
C GLY A 418 -10.53 4.38 6.34
N TYR A 419 -9.80 4.94 7.30
CA TYR A 419 -9.10 6.21 7.16
C TYR A 419 -8.02 6.13 6.08
N MET A 420 -7.14 5.11 6.10
CA MET A 420 -6.09 4.93 5.08
C MET A 420 -6.68 4.70 3.70
N GLY A 421 -7.78 3.94 3.60
CA GLY A 421 -8.53 3.77 2.35
C GLY A 421 -9.09 5.08 1.83
N ALA A 422 -9.71 5.90 2.69
CA ALA A 422 -10.26 7.20 2.32
C ALA A 422 -9.18 8.17 1.84
N VAL A 423 -8.04 8.24 2.54
CA VAL A 423 -6.89 9.05 2.10
C VAL A 423 -6.35 8.54 0.77
N GLY A 424 -6.25 7.22 0.57
CA GLY A 424 -5.80 6.63 -0.69
C GLY A 424 -6.72 6.97 -1.87
N VAL A 425 -8.03 6.87 -1.68
CA VAL A 425 -9.03 7.28 -2.70
C VAL A 425 -8.92 8.77 -3.01
N ALA A 426 -8.84 9.61 -1.97
CA ALA A 426 -8.69 11.06 -2.16
C ALA A 426 -7.40 11.42 -2.90
N ALA A 427 -6.30 10.69 -2.65
CA ALA A 427 -5.03 10.87 -3.33
C ALA A 427 -5.13 10.51 -4.83
N VAL A 428 -5.75 9.37 -5.15
CA VAL A 428 -5.90 8.89 -6.52
C VAL A 428 -6.75 9.83 -7.38
N TYR A 429 -7.85 10.34 -6.82
CA TYR A 429 -8.79 11.21 -7.54
C TYR A 429 -8.55 12.72 -7.34
N VAL A 430 -7.46 13.08 -6.66
CA VAL A 430 -7.07 14.49 -6.37
C VAL A 430 -8.22 15.26 -5.70
N MET A 431 -8.77 14.68 -4.62
CA MET A 431 -9.84 15.28 -3.81
C MET A 431 -9.29 15.74 -2.45
N PRO A 432 -8.81 16.99 -2.32
CA PRO A 432 -8.16 17.44 -1.09
C PRO A 432 -9.16 17.66 0.06
N HIS A 433 -8.94 16.96 1.18
CA HIS A 433 -9.74 17.10 2.41
C HIS A 433 -8.87 17.29 3.67
N PRO A 434 -7.97 18.32 3.73
CA PRO A 434 -6.98 18.42 4.79
C PRO A 434 -7.59 18.55 6.20
N ARG A 435 -8.72 19.26 6.35
CA ARG A 435 -9.42 19.38 7.65
C ARG A 435 -9.98 18.04 8.12
N LEU A 436 -10.62 17.30 7.23
CA LEU A 436 -11.22 16.00 7.54
C LEU A 436 -10.14 14.99 7.94
N PHE A 437 -9.07 14.91 7.14
CA PHE A 437 -7.97 13.99 7.42
C PHE A 437 -7.17 14.40 8.66
N GLY A 438 -6.98 15.69 8.90
CA GLY A 438 -6.36 16.18 10.13
C GLY A 438 -7.15 15.83 11.39
N ILE A 439 -8.48 16.00 11.37
CA ILE A 439 -9.35 15.62 12.50
C ILE A 439 -9.37 14.10 12.67
N GLY A 440 -9.54 13.33 11.59
CA GLY A 440 -9.53 11.86 11.63
C GLY A 440 -8.24 11.30 12.24
N TRP A 441 -7.10 11.88 11.88
CA TRP A 441 -5.80 11.49 12.45
C TRP A 441 -5.73 11.72 13.97
N ARG A 442 -6.16 12.88 14.44
CA ARG A 442 -6.20 13.19 15.89
C ARG A 442 -7.15 12.27 16.66
N VAL A 443 -8.29 11.91 16.05
CA VAL A 443 -9.20 10.92 16.64
C VAL A 443 -8.53 9.57 16.78
N LEU A 444 -7.81 9.11 15.75
CA LEU A 444 -7.05 7.86 15.81
C LEU A 444 -5.93 7.91 16.88
N GLN A 445 -5.23 9.04 17.02
CA GLN A 445 -4.25 9.23 18.10
C GLN A 445 -4.90 9.16 19.49
N ALA A 446 -6.03 9.79 19.70
CA ALA A 446 -6.77 9.73 20.97
C ALA A 446 -7.22 8.29 21.29
N LEU A 447 -7.74 7.56 20.29
CA LEU A 447 -8.10 6.15 20.45
C LEU A 447 -6.89 5.25 20.73
N THR A 448 -5.73 5.58 20.14
CA THR A 448 -4.46 4.89 20.45
C THR A 448 -4.10 5.03 21.92
N VAL A 449 -4.22 6.21 22.48
CA VAL A 449 -4.00 6.43 23.94
C VAL A 449 -4.97 5.59 24.78
N VAL A 450 -6.26 5.57 24.42
CA VAL A 450 -7.26 4.76 25.13
C VAL A 450 -6.91 3.27 25.04
N LEU A 451 -6.49 2.78 23.86
CA LEU A 451 -6.07 1.39 23.66
C LEU A 451 -4.88 1.03 24.57
N VAL A 452 -3.86 1.89 24.63
CA VAL A 452 -2.66 1.67 25.46
C VAL A 452 -3.02 1.65 26.96
N LEU A 453 -3.90 2.54 27.40
CA LEU A 453 -4.37 2.56 28.79
C LEU A 453 -5.15 1.28 29.14
N LEU A 454 -6.07 0.86 28.27
CA LEU A 454 -6.81 -0.39 28.45
C LEU A 454 -5.87 -1.61 28.45
N PHE A 455 -4.89 -1.63 27.55
CA PHE A 455 -3.87 -2.67 27.50
C PHE A 455 -3.10 -2.74 28.83
N ALA A 456 -2.64 -1.61 29.37
CA ALA A 456 -1.92 -1.56 30.63
C ALA A 456 -2.79 -2.08 31.79
N VAL A 457 -4.06 -1.67 31.85
CA VAL A 457 -5.03 -2.14 32.87
C VAL A 457 -5.26 -3.65 32.75
N VAL A 458 -5.44 -4.18 31.54
CA VAL A 458 -5.64 -5.63 31.34
C VAL A 458 -4.38 -6.41 31.72
N ALA A 459 -3.20 -5.95 31.31
CA ALA A 459 -1.93 -6.60 31.63
C ALA A 459 -1.70 -6.64 33.16
N GLU A 460 -1.94 -5.53 33.83
CA GLU A 460 -1.85 -5.43 35.30
C GLU A 460 -2.83 -6.38 35.97
N ARG A 461 -4.09 -6.38 35.56
CA ARG A 461 -5.12 -7.23 36.17
C ARG A 461 -4.84 -8.72 35.95
N LEU A 462 -4.42 -9.12 34.77
CA LEU A 462 -4.01 -10.49 34.48
C LEU A 462 -2.80 -10.90 35.34
N TRP A 463 -1.85 -9.99 35.52
CA TRP A 463 -0.69 -10.24 36.38
C TRP A 463 -1.07 -10.39 37.85
N ARG A 464 -1.91 -9.49 38.39
CA ARG A 464 -2.38 -9.54 39.78
C ARG A 464 -3.18 -10.82 40.07
N HIS A 465 -4.02 -11.25 39.13
CA HIS A 465 -4.88 -12.43 39.27
C HIS A 465 -4.31 -13.70 38.64
N ARG A 466 -3.00 -13.72 38.29
CA ARG A 466 -2.37 -14.84 37.58
C ARG A 466 -2.48 -16.20 38.30
N ALA A 467 -2.67 -16.21 39.61
CA ALA A 467 -2.87 -17.42 40.40
C ALA A 467 -4.33 -17.91 40.40
N ASP A 468 -5.28 -17.01 40.15
CA ASP A 468 -6.71 -17.28 40.19
C ASP A 468 -7.29 -17.61 38.81
N ILE A 469 -6.64 -17.15 37.72
CA ILE A 469 -7.06 -17.37 36.34
C ILE A 469 -6.28 -18.58 35.80
N MET A 470 -6.99 -19.66 35.43
CA MET A 470 -6.38 -20.90 34.97
C MET A 470 -6.97 -21.39 33.65
N GLY A 471 -6.30 -22.34 33.03
CA GLY A 471 -6.78 -23.02 31.81
C GLY A 471 -7.05 -22.11 30.63
N ALA A 472 -8.13 -22.37 29.90
CA ALA A 472 -8.49 -21.64 28.68
C ALA A 472 -8.78 -20.14 28.91
N ARG A 473 -9.23 -19.74 30.10
CA ARG A 473 -9.45 -18.31 30.44
C ARG A 473 -8.13 -17.54 30.54
N ARG A 474 -7.08 -18.19 31.03
CA ARG A 474 -5.72 -17.63 31.02
C ARG A 474 -5.19 -17.51 29.62
N ALA A 475 -5.41 -18.54 28.78
CA ALA A 475 -5.03 -18.52 27.37
C ALA A 475 -5.73 -17.37 26.62
N ALA A 476 -7.05 -17.20 26.77
CA ALA A 476 -7.80 -16.12 26.15
C ALA A 476 -7.27 -14.74 26.59
N GLY A 477 -6.96 -14.55 27.87
CA GLY A 477 -6.36 -13.31 28.37
C GLY A 477 -4.98 -13.03 27.77
N ILE A 478 -4.12 -14.03 27.64
CA ILE A 478 -2.80 -13.90 27.01
C ILE A 478 -2.94 -13.60 25.52
N ILE A 479 -3.84 -14.28 24.80
CA ILE A 479 -4.10 -14.03 23.38
C ILE A 479 -4.59 -12.59 23.17
N MET A 480 -5.45 -12.07 24.05
CA MET A 480 -5.91 -10.68 23.99
C MET A 480 -4.75 -9.69 24.20
N VAL A 481 -3.82 -9.96 25.09
CA VAL A 481 -2.62 -9.15 25.32
C VAL A 481 -1.73 -9.15 24.06
N VAL A 482 -1.52 -10.32 23.45
CA VAL A 482 -0.74 -10.45 22.20
C VAL A 482 -1.45 -9.72 21.04
N ALA A 483 -2.77 -9.81 20.96
CA ALA A 483 -3.56 -9.05 19.98
C ALA A 483 -3.37 -7.53 20.13
N ALA A 484 -3.41 -7.03 21.37
CA ALA A 484 -3.18 -5.61 21.65
C ALA A 484 -1.76 -5.18 21.30
N LEU A 485 -0.74 -6.00 21.57
CA LEU A 485 0.65 -5.72 21.17
C LEU A 485 0.80 -5.66 19.66
N ALA A 486 0.22 -6.61 18.91
CA ALA A 486 0.23 -6.58 17.45
C ALA A 486 -0.46 -5.33 16.91
N THR A 487 -1.61 -4.94 17.49
CA THR A 487 -2.31 -3.71 17.12
C THR A 487 -1.46 -2.47 17.43
N CYS A 488 -0.85 -2.37 18.63
CA CYS A 488 0.06 -1.27 18.98
C CYS A 488 1.27 -1.18 18.02
N THR A 489 1.81 -2.33 17.59
CA THR A 489 2.91 -2.36 16.60
C THR A 489 2.46 -1.83 15.24
N THR A 490 1.23 -2.17 14.81
CA THR A 490 0.62 -1.60 13.59
C THR A 490 0.47 -0.08 13.71
N LEU A 491 -0.06 0.41 14.86
CA LEU A 491 -0.24 1.85 15.10
C LEU A 491 1.10 2.59 15.16
N ALA A 492 2.13 1.97 15.71
CA ALA A 492 3.49 2.51 15.76
C ALA A 492 4.11 2.61 14.36
N PHE A 493 3.89 1.61 13.51
CA PHE A 493 4.36 1.65 12.12
C PHE A 493 3.78 2.84 11.37
N TRP A 494 2.50 3.14 11.58
CA TRP A 494 1.80 4.27 10.96
C TRP A 494 2.01 5.62 11.68
N GLY A 495 2.90 5.70 12.65
CA GLY A 495 3.26 6.97 13.31
C GLY A 495 2.20 7.53 14.28
N LEU A 496 1.23 6.72 14.75
CA LEU A 496 0.15 7.19 15.64
C LEU A 496 0.64 7.51 17.08
N PHE A 497 1.87 7.16 17.41
CA PHE A 497 2.54 7.52 18.66
C PHE A 497 3.38 8.80 18.54
N SER A 498 3.57 9.36 17.35
CA SER A 498 4.23 10.66 17.18
C SER A 498 3.20 11.79 17.38
N LEU A 499 3.39 12.58 18.44
CA LEU A 499 2.60 13.78 18.74
C LEU A 499 3.08 14.98 17.95
#